data_3e12944317b0ad2332395f5e55b04672
#
_entry.id   3e12944317b0ad2332395f5e55b04672
#
_cell.length_a   1.000
_cell.length_b   1.000
_cell.length_c   1.000
_cell.angle_alpha   90.00
_cell.angle_beta   90.00
_cell.angle_gamma   90.00
#
_symmetry.space_group_name_H-M   'P 1'
#
loop_
_entity.id
_entity.type
_entity.pdbx_description
1 polymer ?
#
loop_
_entity_poly.entity_id
_entity_poly.type
_entity_poly.pdbx_seq_one_letter_code
_entity_poly.pdbx_strand_id
1 'polypeptide(L)'
;MRRDALVGVSTHSLEQARRAVLDGASYIGVGPTFPSQTKEFSAFAGFEYIRQAAAETSLPAFALGGITLDNVSQVLAAGATRVAVSHAVCADEEPRRVTARFRQALG
;
A
#
# COMPACT_ATOMS: atom_id res chain seq x y z
N MET A 1 18.94 -13.46 14.24
CA MET A 1 17.60 -13.28 13.64
C MET A 1 17.09 -14.62 13.15
N ARG A 2 15.83 -14.89 13.36
CA ARG A 2 15.23 -16.13 12.92
C ARG A 2 15.07 -16.12 11.40
N ARG A 3 15.35 -17.24 10.75
CA ARG A 3 15.26 -17.34 9.30
C ARG A 3 13.85 -17.24 8.77
N ASP A 4 12.88 -17.67 9.56
CA ASP A 4 11.49 -17.67 9.17
C ASP A 4 10.77 -16.37 9.50
N ALA A 5 11.46 -15.39 10.05
CA ALA A 5 10.87 -14.12 10.37
C ALA A 5 10.64 -13.30 9.09
N LEU A 6 9.46 -12.71 8.98
CA LEU A 6 9.14 -11.81 7.88
C LEU A 6 9.41 -10.37 8.31
N VAL A 7 10.16 -9.66 7.51
CA VAL A 7 10.51 -8.27 7.80
C VAL A 7 9.92 -7.38 6.71
N GLY A 8 9.03 -6.49 7.12
CA GLY A 8 8.43 -5.52 6.21
C GLY A 8 9.04 -4.15 6.42
N VAL A 9 9.22 -3.42 5.34
CA VAL A 9 9.81 -2.09 5.36
C VAL A 9 8.87 -1.11 4.69
N SER A 10 8.51 -0.03 5.38
CA SER A 10 7.72 1.05 4.80
C SER A 10 8.60 1.90 3.91
N THR A 11 8.14 2.18 2.71
CA THR A 11 8.89 2.96 1.75
C THR A 11 8.04 4.08 1.18
N HIS A 12 8.68 5.20 0.86
CA HIS A 12 8.01 6.39 0.37
C HIS A 12 8.59 6.90 -0.95
N SER A 13 9.55 6.18 -1.50
CA SER A 13 10.16 6.53 -2.78
C SER A 13 10.72 5.27 -3.42
N LEU A 14 10.93 5.33 -4.73
CA LEU A 14 11.50 4.22 -5.46
C LEU A 14 12.91 3.89 -4.95
N GLU A 15 13.68 4.90 -4.59
CA GLU A 15 15.00 4.69 -4.03
C GLU A 15 14.92 3.90 -2.72
N GLN A 16 13.98 4.25 -1.85
CA GLN A 16 13.79 3.52 -0.60
C GLN A 16 13.34 2.09 -0.87
N ALA A 17 12.49 1.88 -1.86
CA ALA A 17 12.06 0.53 -2.23
C ALA A 17 13.23 -0.32 -2.69
N ARG A 18 14.09 0.24 -3.52
CA ARG A 18 15.30 -0.46 -3.98
C ARG A 18 16.22 -0.81 -2.82
N ARG A 19 16.37 0.10 -1.88
CA ARG A 19 17.19 -0.13 -0.70
C ARG A 19 16.63 -1.25 0.15
N ALA A 20 15.30 -1.29 0.32
CA ALA A 20 14.66 -2.35 1.08
C ALA A 20 14.93 -3.73 0.46
N VAL A 21 14.89 -3.83 -0.86
CA VAL A 21 15.20 -5.07 -1.55
C VAL A 21 16.64 -5.50 -1.25
N LEU A 22 17.57 -4.57 -1.34
CA LEU A 22 18.98 -4.85 -1.07
C LEU A 22 19.23 -5.26 0.37
N ASP A 23 18.46 -4.69 1.29
CA ASP A 23 18.60 -4.98 2.73
C ASP A 23 17.89 -6.27 3.14
N GLY A 24 17.23 -6.96 2.22
CA GLY A 24 16.65 -8.27 2.50
C GLY A 24 15.22 -8.24 3.03
N ALA A 25 14.47 -7.21 2.75
CA ALA A 25 13.07 -7.13 3.18
C ALA A 25 12.26 -8.27 2.55
N SER A 26 11.27 -8.76 3.31
CA SER A 26 10.35 -9.79 2.83
C SER A 26 9.20 -9.19 2.03
N TYR A 27 8.79 -7.98 2.38
CA TYR A 27 7.77 -7.22 1.69
C TYR A 27 7.97 -5.75 1.96
N ILE A 28 7.30 -4.90 1.20
CA ILE A 28 7.40 -3.45 1.38
C ILE A 28 6.02 -2.84 1.49
N GLY A 29 5.93 -1.75 2.24
CA GLY A 29 4.79 -0.86 2.23
C GLY A 29 5.09 0.29 1.29
N VAL A 30 4.12 0.66 0.48
CA VAL A 30 4.27 1.68 -0.56
C VAL A 30 3.26 2.78 -0.31
N GLY A 31 3.72 3.97 0.01
CA GLY A 31 2.81 5.06 0.28
C GLY A 31 3.50 6.35 0.70
N PRO A 32 2.74 7.34 1.12
CA PRO A 32 1.27 7.31 1.22
C PRO A 32 0.61 7.35 -0.16
N THR A 33 -0.42 6.52 -0.35
CA THR A 33 -1.16 6.49 -1.61
C THR A 33 -1.95 7.78 -1.79
N PHE A 34 -2.65 8.17 -0.72
CA PHE A 34 -3.38 9.43 -0.68
C PHE A 34 -2.80 10.27 0.44
N PRO A 35 -2.49 11.54 0.18
CA PRO A 35 -1.89 12.39 1.20
C PRO A 35 -2.91 12.73 2.28
N SER A 36 -2.41 13.17 3.42
CA SER A 36 -3.30 13.71 4.44
C SER A 36 -3.97 14.97 3.90
N GLN A 37 -5.08 15.36 4.53
CA GLN A 37 -5.89 16.48 4.05
C GLN A 37 -5.13 17.80 3.94
N THR A 38 -4.03 17.93 4.64
CA THR A 38 -3.25 19.16 4.63
C THR A 38 -2.24 19.25 3.49
N LYS A 39 -2.12 18.18 2.69
CA LYS A 39 -1.13 18.14 1.62
C LYS A 39 -1.80 17.79 0.30
N GLU A 40 -2.40 18.79 -0.27
CA GLU A 40 -3.28 18.63 -1.42
C GLU A 40 -2.62 18.24 -2.73
N PHE A 41 -1.34 18.54 -2.90
CA PHE A 41 -0.69 18.37 -4.20
C PHE A 41 0.02 17.04 -4.38
N SER A 42 0.08 16.20 -3.37
CA SER A 42 0.87 14.97 -3.43
C SER A 42 0.07 13.73 -3.82
N ALA A 43 -1.22 13.89 -4.14
CA ALA A 43 -2.06 12.74 -4.49
C ALA A 43 -1.54 11.99 -5.71
N PHE A 44 -1.07 12.72 -6.71
CA PHE A 44 -0.60 12.11 -7.95
C PHE A 44 0.75 11.41 -7.77
N ALA A 45 1.55 11.89 -6.84
CA ALA A 45 2.84 11.27 -6.55
C ALA A 45 2.66 9.87 -5.97
N GLY A 46 1.61 9.67 -5.18
CA GLY A 46 1.33 8.36 -4.62
C GLY A 46 1.05 7.30 -5.68
N PHE A 47 0.22 7.62 -6.66
CA PHE A 47 -0.08 6.68 -7.74
C PHE A 47 1.14 6.39 -8.60
N GLU A 48 1.92 7.41 -8.90
CA GLU A 48 3.11 7.22 -9.70
C GLU A 48 4.11 6.30 -8.99
N TYR A 49 4.30 6.50 -7.71
CA TYR A 49 5.19 5.65 -6.94
C TYR A 49 4.69 4.20 -6.89
N ILE A 50 3.39 4.00 -6.70
CA ILE A 50 2.80 2.66 -6.70
C ILE A 50 3.08 1.97 -8.05
N ARG A 51 2.90 2.68 -9.14
CA ARG A 51 3.14 2.14 -10.47
C ARG A 51 4.60 1.76 -10.67
N GLN A 52 5.50 2.63 -10.25
CA GLN A 52 6.93 2.38 -10.36
C GLN A 52 7.36 1.19 -9.51
N ALA A 53 6.91 1.12 -8.27
CA ALA A 53 7.27 0.05 -7.37
C ALA A 53 6.72 -1.30 -7.86
N ALA A 54 5.48 -1.32 -8.34
CA ALA A 54 4.86 -2.53 -8.84
C ALA A 54 5.60 -3.08 -10.07
N ALA A 55 6.12 -2.19 -10.91
CA ALA A 55 6.83 -2.58 -12.12
C ALA A 55 8.25 -3.06 -11.84
N GLU A 56 8.89 -2.53 -10.82
CA GLU A 56 10.31 -2.76 -10.59
C GLU A 56 10.61 -3.87 -9.59
N THR A 57 9.84 -3.99 -8.53
CA THR A 57 10.16 -4.95 -7.48
C THR A 57 9.36 -6.23 -7.61
N SER A 58 10.01 -7.37 -7.27
CA SER A 58 9.34 -8.65 -7.17
C SER A 58 8.81 -8.93 -5.77
N LEU A 59 9.12 -8.08 -4.79
CA LEU A 59 8.61 -8.25 -3.44
C LEU A 59 7.12 -7.91 -3.39
N PRO A 60 6.35 -8.59 -2.51
CA PRO A 60 4.99 -8.16 -2.26
C PRO A 60 4.98 -6.70 -1.80
N ALA A 61 4.23 -5.88 -2.50
CA ALA A 61 4.13 -4.46 -2.21
C ALA A 61 2.70 -4.14 -1.80
N PHE A 62 2.53 -3.58 -0.61
CA PHE A 62 1.24 -3.24 -0.05
C PHE A 62 1.05 -1.73 -0.13
N ALA A 63 0.12 -1.27 -0.96
CA ALA A 63 -0.23 0.14 -1.01
C ALA A 63 -0.94 0.53 0.29
N LEU A 64 -0.55 1.63 0.88
CA LEU A 64 -1.11 2.08 2.15
C LEU A 64 -1.26 3.60 2.16
N GLY A 65 -2.08 4.10 3.09
CA GLY A 65 -2.28 5.53 3.26
C GLY A 65 -3.57 6.02 2.65
N GLY A 66 -4.60 6.23 3.45
CA GLY A 66 -5.85 6.83 3.03
C GLY A 66 -6.72 5.99 2.10
N ILE A 67 -6.51 4.69 2.03
CA ILE A 67 -7.27 3.82 1.13
C ILE A 67 -8.63 3.49 1.74
N THR A 68 -9.67 3.66 0.96
CA THR A 68 -11.07 3.39 1.34
C THR A 68 -11.73 2.55 0.26
N LEU A 69 -12.96 2.08 0.53
CA LEU A 69 -13.74 1.36 -0.47
C LEU A 69 -14.06 2.24 -1.69
N ASP A 70 -14.16 3.55 -1.47
CA ASP A 70 -14.48 4.48 -2.56
C ASP A 70 -13.30 4.68 -3.52
N ASN A 71 -12.07 4.54 -3.03
CA ASN A 71 -10.90 4.84 -3.86
C ASN A 71 -10.03 3.62 -4.17
N VAL A 72 -10.34 2.44 -3.63
CA VAL A 72 -9.50 1.26 -3.83
C VAL A 72 -9.39 0.86 -5.30
N SER A 73 -10.41 1.13 -6.11
CA SER A 73 -10.36 0.81 -7.53
C SER A 73 -9.28 1.61 -8.26
N GLN A 74 -9.07 2.86 -7.84
CA GLN A 74 -8.01 3.69 -8.41
C GLN A 74 -6.62 3.14 -8.05
N VAL A 75 -6.49 2.60 -6.85
CA VAL A 75 -5.24 2.01 -6.40
C VAL A 75 -4.92 0.76 -7.22
N LEU A 76 -5.93 -0.07 -7.46
CA LEU A 76 -5.76 -1.26 -8.31
C LEU A 76 -5.40 -0.87 -9.74
N ALA A 77 -6.02 0.18 -10.26
CA ALA A 77 -5.72 0.67 -11.61
C ALA A 77 -4.28 1.19 -11.72
N ALA A 78 -3.71 1.66 -10.62
CA ALA A 78 -2.31 2.10 -10.60
C ALA A 78 -1.32 0.93 -10.58
N GLY A 79 -1.80 -0.30 -10.40
CA GLY A 79 -0.95 -1.48 -10.45
C GLY A 79 -0.78 -2.22 -9.13
N ALA A 80 -1.35 -1.73 -8.06
CA ALA A 80 -1.28 -2.42 -6.77
C ALA A 80 -2.20 -3.64 -6.79
N THR A 81 -1.71 -4.74 -6.23
CA THR A 81 -2.52 -5.94 -6.06
C THR A 81 -2.79 -6.23 -4.59
N ARG A 82 -2.11 -5.52 -3.71
CA ARG A 82 -2.25 -5.67 -2.26
C ARG A 82 -2.40 -4.29 -1.63
N VAL A 83 -3.26 -4.20 -0.63
CA VAL A 83 -3.46 -2.95 0.10
C VAL A 83 -3.41 -3.22 1.59
N ALA A 84 -3.00 -2.21 2.35
CA ALA A 84 -3.06 -2.23 3.79
C ALA A 84 -4.00 -1.09 4.20
N VAL A 85 -5.04 -1.43 4.94
CA VAL A 85 -6.04 -0.46 5.38
C VAL A 85 -6.14 -0.48 6.89
N SER A 86 -6.41 0.67 7.46
CA SER A 86 -6.58 0.78 8.92
C SER A 86 -7.80 1.61 9.25
N HIS A 87 -7.77 2.90 8.97
CA HIS A 87 -8.86 3.79 9.35
C HIS A 87 -10.21 3.38 8.75
N ALA A 88 -10.22 2.99 7.48
CA ALA A 88 -11.45 2.61 6.80
C ALA A 88 -12.14 1.40 7.47
N VAL A 89 -11.35 0.51 8.07
CA VAL A 89 -11.90 -0.65 8.76
C VAL A 89 -12.14 -0.34 10.23
N CYS A 90 -11.16 0.25 10.91
CA CYS A 90 -11.23 0.47 12.36
C CYS A 90 -12.25 1.53 12.77
N ALA A 91 -12.50 2.49 11.88
CA ALA A 91 -13.45 3.57 12.16
C ALA A 91 -14.90 3.22 11.81
N ASP A 92 -15.13 2.11 11.13
CA ASP A 92 -16.46 1.69 10.74
C ASP A 92 -17.17 0.96 11.89
N GLU A 93 -18.48 1.02 11.90
CA GLU A 93 -19.28 0.33 12.92
C GLU A 93 -19.27 -1.19 12.71
N GLU A 94 -19.01 -1.65 11.48
CA GLU A 94 -18.99 -3.07 11.15
C GLU A 94 -17.69 -3.43 10.43
N PRO A 95 -16.57 -3.51 11.16
CA PRO A 95 -15.27 -3.75 10.53
C PRO A 95 -15.20 -5.03 9.70
N ARG A 96 -15.88 -6.08 10.15
CA ARG A 96 -15.88 -7.36 9.43
C ARG A 96 -16.51 -7.21 8.06
N ARG A 97 -17.58 -6.47 7.97
CA ARG A 97 -18.29 -6.24 6.71
C ARG A 97 -17.43 -5.43 5.74
N VAL A 98 -16.80 -4.39 6.24
CA VAL A 98 -15.91 -3.56 5.42
C VAL A 98 -14.72 -4.38 4.92
N THR A 99 -14.14 -5.20 5.78
CA THR A 99 -13.01 -6.06 5.40
C THR A 99 -13.43 -7.02 4.28
N ALA A 100 -14.61 -7.62 4.37
CA ALA A 100 -15.09 -8.53 3.34
C ALA A 100 -15.27 -7.81 2.00
N ARG A 101 -15.72 -6.56 2.02
CA ARG A 101 -15.88 -5.77 0.80
C ARG A 101 -14.54 -5.44 0.15
N PHE A 102 -13.52 -5.15 0.96
CA PHE A 102 -12.17 -4.97 0.42
C PHE A 102 -11.67 -6.25 -0.25
N ARG A 103 -11.89 -7.39 0.38
CA ARG A 103 -11.46 -8.66 -0.20
C ARG A 103 -12.15 -8.93 -1.54
N GLN A 104 -13.42 -8.60 -1.67
CA GLN A 104 -14.14 -8.74 -2.93
C GLN A 104 -13.58 -7.80 -4.00
N ALA A 105 -13.26 -6.57 -3.63
CA ALA A 105 -12.71 -5.59 -4.57
C ALA A 105 -11.33 -6.02 -5.08
N LEU A 106 -10.55 -6.66 -4.24
CA LEU A 106 -9.22 -7.12 -4.62
C LEU A 106 -9.21 -8.42 -5.42
N GLY A 107 -10.30 -9.10 -5.46
CA GLY A 107 -10.39 -10.38 -6.16
C GLY A 107 -9.91 -11.50 -5.26
#